data_edacd0f7ac73a5ceb5c5b7432315bfe5
#
_entry.id   edacd0f7ac73a5ceb5c5b7432315bfe5
#
_cell.length_a   1.000
_cell.length_b   1.000
_cell.length_c   1.000
_cell.angle_alpha   90.00
_cell.angle_beta   90.00
_cell.angle_gamma   90.00
#
_symmetry.space_group_name_H-M   'P 1'
#
loop_
_entity.id
_entity.type
_entity.pdbx_description
1 polymer ?
#
loop_
_entity_poly.entity_id
_entity_poly.type
_entity_poly.pdbx_seq_one_letter_code
_entity_poly.pdbx_strand_id
1 'polypeptide(L)'
;VNAAVGGASDALRLSVVVFAAVSAALIALQALYRFLQERARTMFQNILRLRFLDKVLHAELSSVQAVHTGEWMSRLTDDARIVASNATTVVPSAAGMLARLVGALALLVVMIPQIAWMLIPAGIVLAGFTLGFRRVLKRLHKRIRETDGCARSHLVECLNSLLVVKSFQREDFAERGAAVLLEDYRAACMRRIRFSNLCNIGFGLAMNGAYLVAAAYCAYGILGGSVSYGTFVAALQLVGQVQGPLANISGCIPRYFAMTASAERLMDAEALPYDGVADSEEGPTADTTGFAGLELRGVSCRYGSETSNVADACGPRAIRCPDMNVGRGEFVAFTGPSGCGKSTTLKAMMAFCPCETGECCVLLGDGSRQPLTARWRSLFSYVPQGNHLMGGTVREAVAFGDTEGASCDLRMWDALRIACADFVREMPEGLDSQLG
;
A
#
# COMPACT_ATOMS: atom_id res chain seq x y z
N VAL A 1 -5.79 -35.67 34.55
CA VAL A 1 -5.29 -37.03 34.27
C VAL A 1 -4.97 -37.74 35.60
N ASN A 2 -4.16 -37.18 36.51
CA ASN A 2 -3.81 -37.84 37.77
C ASN A 2 -5.03 -38.14 38.67
N ALA A 3 -6.02 -37.21 38.70
CA ALA A 3 -7.27 -37.44 39.44
C ALA A 3 -8.12 -38.59 38.86
N ALA A 4 -8.10 -38.76 37.54
CA ALA A 4 -8.78 -39.88 36.87
C ALA A 4 -8.11 -41.22 37.16
N VAL A 5 -6.77 -41.27 37.13
CA VAL A 5 -5.96 -42.46 37.44
C VAL A 5 -6.07 -42.86 38.91
N GLY A 6 -6.17 -41.85 39.79
CA GLY A 6 -6.30 -42.05 41.26
C GLY A 6 -7.72 -42.36 41.73
N GLY A 7 -8.75 -42.40 40.89
CA GLY A 7 -10.12 -42.73 41.25
C GLY A 7 -10.86 -41.66 42.06
N ALA A 8 -10.34 -40.43 42.15
CA ALA A 8 -10.91 -39.30 42.91
C ALA A 8 -12.04 -38.59 42.10
N SER A 9 -13.28 -39.06 42.22
CA SER A 9 -14.42 -38.58 41.44
C SER A 9 -14.69 -37.09 41.58
N ASP A 10 -14.57 -36.51 42.75
CA ASP A 10 -14.87 -35.11 43.02
C ASP A 10 -13.77 -34.18 42.47
N ALA A 11 -12.50 -34.58 42.61
CA ALA A 11 -11.37 -33.87 42.00
C ALA A 11 -11.43 -33.90 40.43
N LEU A 12 -11.94 -34.99 39.88
CA LEU A 12 -12.15 -35.12 38.43
C LEU A 12 -13.25 -34.16 37.96
N ARG A 13 -14.42 -34.13 38.66
CA ARG A 13 -15.52 -33.23 38.32
C ARG A 13 -15.08 -31.75 38.37
N LEU A 14 -14.40 -31.35 39.44
CA LEU A 14 -13.85 -29.99 39.57
C LEU A 14 -12.89 -29.66 38.43
N SER A 15 -11.98 -30.57 38.09
CA SER A 15 -11.00 -30.38 37.01
C SER A 15 -11.71 -30.21 35.66
N VAL A 16 -12.76 -30.98 35.36
CA VAL A 16 -13.56 -30.86 34.14
C VAL A 16 -14.25 -29.52 34.04
N VAL A 17 -14.91 -29.08 35.15
CA VAL A 17 -15.61 -27.79 35.19
C VAL A 17 -14.61 -26.62 34.99
N VAL A 18 -13.48 -26.65 35.67
CA VAL A 18 -12.42 -25.63 35.52
C VAL A 18 -11.89 -25.63 34.09
N PHE A 19 -11.62 -26.78 33.50
CA PHE A 19 -11.17 -26.89 32.12
C PHE A 19 -12.19 -26.33 31.13
N ALA A 20 -13.47 -26.65 31.31
CA ALA A 20 -14.55 -26.12 30.48
C ALA A 20 -14.66 -24.59 30.60
N ALA A 21 -14.59 -24.06 31.82
CA ALA A 21 -14.62 -22.61 32.07
C ALA A 21 -13.44 -21.88 31.43
N VAL A 22 -12.24 -22.40 31.59
CA VAL A 22 -11.00 -21.86 30.98
C VAL A 22 -11.09 -21.92 29.46
N SER A 23 -11.59 -23.04 28.89
CA SER A 23 -11.74 -23.18 27.44
C SER A 23 -12.76 -22.19 26.87
N ALA A 24 -13.89 -22.00 27.56
CA ALA A 24 -14.89 -20.98 27.17
C ALA A 24 -14.31 -19.56 27.24
N ALA A 25 -13.57 -19.25 28.29
CA ALA A 25 -12.91 -17.94 28.44
C ALA A 25 -11.87 -17.70 27.33
N LEU A 26 -11.09 -18.72 26.96
CA LEU A 26 -10.11 -18.65 25.86
C LEU A 26 -10.80 -18.41 24.51
N ILE A 27 -11.92 -19.08 24.24
CA ILE A 27 -12.70 -18.88 23.00
C ILE A 27 -13.24 -17.45 22.95
N ALA A 28 -13.80 -16.94 24.04
CA ALA A 28 -14.31 -15.59 24.13
C ALA A 28 -13.19 -14.54 23.94
N LEU A 29 -12.04 -14.76 24.57
CA LEU A 29 -10.86 -13.89 24.43
C LEU A 29 -10.30 -13.90 23.00
N GLN A 30 -10.28 -15.07 22.35
CA GLN A 30 -9.87 -15.18 20.95
C GLN A 30 -10.82 -14.46 20.00
N ALA A 31 -12.13 -14.55 20.24
CA ALA A 31 -13.13 -13.83 19.46
C ALA A 31 -12.97 -12.30 19.62
N LEU A 32 -12.80 -11.83 20.84
CA LEU A 32 -12.54 -10.43 21.15
C LEU A 32 -11.24 -9.95 20.49
N TYR A 33 -10.16 -10.73 20.59
CA TYR A 33 -8.89 -10.42 19.96
C TYR A 33 -9.03 -10.25 18.44
N ARG A 34 -9.72 -11.19 17.76
CA ARG A 34 -9.96 -11.11 16.32
C ARG A 34 -10.76 -9.87 15.92
N PHE A 35 -11.80 -9.56 16.70
CA PHE A 35 -12.61 -8.37 16.46
C PHE A 35 -11.79 -7.08 16.61
N LEU A 36 -11.01 -6.95 17.70
CA LEU A 36 -10.16 -5.79 17.92
C LEU A 36 -9.06 -5.65 16.88
N GLN A 37 -8.46 -6.77 16.45
CA GLN A 37 -7.44 -6.80 15.42
C GLN A 37 -7.99 -6.32 14.08
N GLU A 38 -9.16 -6.81 13.67
CA GLU A 38 -9.80 -6.40 12.41
C GLU A 38 -10.22 -4.92 12.44
N ARG A 39 -10.78 -4.47 13.55
CA ARG A 39 -11.11 -3.06 13.75
C ARG A 39 -9.86 -2.18 13.68
N ALA A 40 -8.79 -2.55 14.35
CA ALA A 40 -7.52 -1.82 14.31
C ALA A 40 -6.93 -1.78 12.91
N ARG A 41 -6.96 -2.91 12.18
CA ARG A 41 -6.49 -3.01 10.79
C ARG A 41 -7.24 -2.05 9.87
N THR A 42 -8.57 -2.08 9.91
CA THR A 42 -9.41 -1.24 9.05
C THR A 42 -9.23 0.25 9.38
N MET A 43 -9.20 0.58 10.66
CA MET A 43 -8.99 1.95 11.12
C MET A 43 -7.63 2.50 10.69
N PHE A 44 -6.56 1.72 10.86
CA PHE A 44 -5.21 2.09 10.46
C PHE A 44 -5.09 2.23 8.94
N GLN A 45 -5.70 1.31 8.18
CA GLN A 45 -5.73 1.38 6.72
C GLN A 45 -6.42 2.67 6.22
N ASN A 46 -7.55 3.05 6.83
CA ASN A 46 -8.27 4.26 6.46
C ASN A 46 -7.47 5.53 6.82
N ILE A 47 -6.82 5.56 7.98
CA ILE A 47 -5.95 6.67 8.37
C ILE A 47 -4.80 6.83 7.36
N LEU A 48 -4.14 5.73 6.98
CA LEU A 48 -3.06 5.78 5.98
C LEU A 48 -3.56 6.29 4.63
N ARG A 49 -4.72 5.84 4.19
CA ARG A 49 -5.32 6.27 2.91
C ARG A 49 -5.66 7.76 2.92
N LEU A 50 -6.32 8.22 3.97
CA LEU A 50 -6.69 9.64 4.09
C LEU A 50 -5.44 10.53 4.15
N ARG A 51 -4.45 10.16 4.96
CA ARG A 51 -3.19 10.90 5.06
C ARG A 51 -2.42 10.93 3.74
N PHE A 52 -2.37 9.81 3.04
CA PHE A 52 -1.74 9.72 1.73
C PHE A 52 -2.47 10.57 0.69
N LEU A 53 -3.80 10.46 0.64
CA LEU A 53 -4.63 11.25 -0.27
C LEU A 53 -4.49 12.75 -0.01
N ASP A 54 -4.56 13.16 1.26
CA ASP A 54 -4.36 14.55 1.68
C ASP A 54 -3.02 15.09 1.18
N LYS A 55 -1.94 14.30 1.39
CA LYS A 55 -0.61 14.68 0.96
C LYS A 55 -0.48 14.82 -0.56
N VAL A 56 -1.06 13.89 -1.32
CA VAL A 56 -1.03 13.93 -2.80
C VAL A 56 -1.86 15.11 -3.33
N LEU A 57 -3.02 15.42 -2.71
CA LEU A 57 -3.87 16.54 -3.12
C LEU A 57 -3.22 17.90 -2.86
N HIS A 58 -2.38 18.02 -1.83
CA HIS A 58 -1.67 19.25 -1.50
C HIS A 58 -0.23 19.30 -2.02
N ALA A 59 0.19 18.28 -2.77
CA ALA A 59 1.51 18.25 -3.40
C ALA A 59 1.51 19.04 -4.71
N GLU A 60 2.69 19.52 -5.10
CA GLU A 60 2.92 20.21 -6.36
C GLU A 60 2.48 19.35 -7.55
N LEU A 61 1.65 19.93 -8.44
CA LEU A 61 1.04 19.22 -9.58
C LEU A 61 2.07 18.54 -10.49
N SER A 62 3.22 19.19 -10.71
CA SER A 62 4.30 18.68 -11.54
C SER A 62 4.87 17.36 -10.99
N SER A 63 5.05 17.29 -9.68
CA SER A 63 5.56 16.10 -8.97
C SER A 63 4.53 14.96 -8.97
N VAL A 64 3.24 15.29 -8.83
CA VAL A 64 2.16 14.29 -8.90
C VAL A 64 2.00 13.74 -10.32
N GLN A 65 2.07 14.59 -11.35
CA GLN A 65 1.95 14.17 -12.75
C GLN A 65 3.16 13.39 -13.28
N ALA A 66 4.31 13.45 -12.59
CA ALA A 66 5.49 12.66 -12.94
C ALA A 66 5.29 11.15 -12.73
N VAL A 67 4.32 10.76 -11.91
CA VAL A 67 3.99 9.36 -11.61
C VAL A 67 2.62 9.02 -12.19
N HIS A 68 2.51 7.84 -12.82
CA HIS A 68 1.24 7.38 -13.39
C HIS A 68 0.14 7.26 -12.33
N THR A 69 -1.08 7.67 -12.66
CA THR A 69 -2.26 7.57 -11.77
C THR A 69 -2.48 6.14 -11.24
N GLY A 70 -2.20 5.12 -12.06
CA GLY A 70 -2.30 3.72 -11.64
C GLY A 70 -1.31 3.36 -10.51
N GLU A 71 -0.13 3.98 -10.48
CA GLU A 71 0.83 3.79 -9.40
C GLU A 71 0.34 4.46 -8.11
N TRP A 72 -0.19 5.68 -8.18
CA TRP A 72 -0.82 6.33 -7.04
C TRP A 72 -1.97 5.50 -6.46
N MET A 73 -2.82 4.94 -7.33
CA MET A 73 -3.91 4.04 -6.91
C MET A 73 -3.38 2.77 -6.24
N SER A 74 -2.31 2.16 -6.77
CA SER A 74 -1.68 1.00 -6.15
C SER A 74 -1.11 1.33 -4.77
N ARG A 75 -0.45 2.48 -4.61
CA ARG A 75 0.05 2.94 -3.30
C ARG A 75 -1.10 3.18 -2.32
N LEU A 76 -2.16 3.87 -2.75
CA LEU A 76 -3.33 4.19 -1.93
C LEU A 76 -4.11 2.94 -1.49
N THR A 77 -4.21 1.93 -2.36
CA THR A 77 -5.04 0.74 -2.10
C THR A 77 -4.22 -0.42 -1.56
N ASP A 78 -3.20 -0.87 -2.31
CA ASP A 78 -2.46 -2.09 -1.99
C ASP A 78 -1.39 -1.86 -0.94
N ASP A 79 -0.56 -0.81 -1.06
CA ASP A 79 0.49 -0.56 -0.09
C ASP A 79 -0.08 -0.18 1.28
N ALA A 80 -1.10 0.67 1.34
CA ALA A 80 -1.80 0.99 2.58
C ALA A 80 -2.40 -0.27 3.24
N ARG A 81 -2.97 -1.20 2.45
CA ARG A 81 -3.49 -2.47 2.92
C ARG A 81 -2.38 -3.38 3.45
N ILE A 82 -1.26 -3.50 2.71
CA ILE A 82 -0.11 -4.34 3.10
C ILE A 82 0.48 -3.84 4.42
N VAL A 83 0.68 -2.53 4.57
CA VAL A 83 1.21 -1.93 5.80
C VAL A 83 0.26 -2.17 6.96
N ALA A 84 -1.02 -1.81 6.82
CA ALA A 84 -2.00 -1.97 7.89
C ALA A 84 -2.19 -3.44 8.31
N SER A 85 -2.32 -4.36 7.33
CA SER A 85 -2.50 -5.79 7.59
C SER A 85 -1.27 -6.39 8.28
N ASN A 86 -0.07 -6.10 7.79
CA ASN A 86 1.14 -6.69 8.35
C ASN A 86 1.52 -6.06 9.70
N ALA A 87 1.34 -4.76 9.89
CA ALA A 87 1.59 -4.12 11.20
C ALA A 87 0.71 -4.72 12.29
N THR A 88 -0.58 -4.92 12.02
CA THR A 88 -1.55 -5.48 12.98
C THR A 88 -1.45 -6.99 13.14
N THR A 89 -0.72 -7.70 12.26
CA THR A 89 -0.58 -9.16 12.32
C THR A 89 0.83 -9.58 12.76
N VAL A 90 1.88 -9.01 12.17
CA VAL A 90 3.27 -9.44 12.39
C VAL A 90 3.71 -9.16 13.83
N VAL A 91 3.44 -7.94 14.33
CA VAL A 91 3.87 -7.54 15.67
C VAL A 91 3.19 -8.38 16.77
N PRO A 92 1.85 -8.51 16.81
CA PRO A 92 1.20 -9.35 17.81
C PRO A 92 1.56 -10.84 17.67
N SER A 93 1.69 -11.33 16.42
CA SER A 93 2.07 -12.74 16.18
C SER A 93 3.48 -13.03 16.70
N ALA A 94 4.44 -12.15 16.42
CA ALA A 94 5.81 -12.30 16.90
C ALA A 94 5.87 -12.26 18.44
N ALA A 95 5.17 -11.30 19.07
CA ALA A 95 5.07 -11.20 20.53
C ALA A 95 4.40 -12.46 21.14
N GLY A 96 3.32 -12.93 20.52
CA GLY A 96 2.63 -14.17 20.96
C GLY A 96 3.47 -15.42 20.79
N MET A 97 4.25 -15.54 19.70
CA MET A 97 5.20 -16.63 19.49
C MET A 97 6.33 -16.60 20.55
N LEU A 98 6.86 -15.42 20.84
CA LEU A 98 7.92 -15.26 21.85
C LEU A 98 7.40 -15.62 23.26
N ALA A 99 6.21 -15.11 23.62
CA ALA A 99 5.59 -15.41 24.91
C ALA A 99 5.31 -16.91 25.08
N ARG A 100 4.82 -17.59 24.04
CA ARG A 100 4.60 -19.05 24.04
C ARG A 100 5.91 -19.81 24.19
N LEU A 101 6.95 -19.42 23.45
CA LEU A 101 8.26 -20.07 23.51
C LEU A 101 8.88 -19.94 24.90
N VAL A 102 8.91 -18.72 25.45
CA VAL A 102 9.47 -18.46 26.79
C VAL A 102 8.66 -19.17 27.87
N GLY A 103 7.33 -19.08 27.81
CA GLY A 103 6.44 -19.74 28.77
C GLY A 103 6.55 -21.27 28.73
N ALA A 104 6.59 -21.86 27.53
CA ALA A 104 6.75 -23.30 27.37
C ALA A 104 8.10 -23.78 27.86
N LEU A 105 9.19 -23.07 27.54
CA LEU A 105 10.55 -23.41 28.04
C LEU A 105 10.65 -23.27 29.58
N ALA A 106 10.12 -22.19 30.12
CA ALA A 106 10.13 -21.97 31.58
C ALA A 106 9.38 -23.10 32.32
N LEU A 107 8.18 -23.45 31.88
CA LEU A 107 7.42 -24.55 32.47
C LEU A 107 8.13 -25.91 32.31
N LEU A 108 8.76 -26.14 31.15
CA LEU A 108 9.48 -27.38 30.87
C LEU A 108 10.71 -27.52 31.74
N VAL A 109 11.45 -26.44 32.02
CA VAL A 109 12.59 -26.41 32.95
C VAL A 109 12.14 -26.72 34.39
N VAL A 110 10.99 -26.21 34.81
CA VAL A 110 10.46 -26.47 36.17
C VAL A 110 9.93 -27.89 36.31
N MET A 111 9.26 -28.44 35.29
CA MET A 111 8.63 -29.76 35.38
C MET A 111 9.62 -30.91 35.12
N ILE A 112 10.46 -30.80 34.08
CA ILE A 112 11.38 -31.85 33.65
C ILE A 112 12.68 -31.20 33.10
N PRO A 113 13.62 -30.77 33.95
CA PRO A 113 14.83 -30.07 33.52
C PRO A 113 15.69 -30.85 32.53
N GLN A 114 15.69 -32.19 32.61
CA GLN A 114 16.44 -33.03 31.69
C GLN A 114 15.99 -32.90 30.23
N ILE A 115 14.66 -32.83 29.98
CA ILE A 115 14.13 -32.62 28.63
C ILE A 115 14.44 -31.20 28.12
N ALA A 116 14.39 -30.19 29.00
CA ALA A 116 14.73 -28.83 28.62
C ALA A 116 16.20 -28.71 28.16
N TRP A 117 17.14 -29.29 28.90
CA TRP A 117 18.57 -29.34 28.55
C TRP A 117 18.85 -30.05 27.22
N MET A 118 18.02 -30.95 26.80
CA MET A 118 18.12 -31.66 25.52
C MET A 118 17.50 -30.87 24.35
N LEU A 119 16.34 -30.20 24.58
CA LEU A 119 15.64 -29.45 23.58
C LEU A 119 16.31 -28.12 23.22
N ILE A 120 16.92 -27.44 24.15
CA ILE A 120 17.56 -26.13 23.89
C ILE A 120 18.71 -26.26 22.87
N PRO A 121 19.70 -27.16 23.00
CA PRO A 121 20.73 -27.34 21.98
C PRO A 121 20.15 -27.79 20.63
N ALA A 122 19.19 -28.72 20.66
CA ALA A 122 18.52 -29.17 19.43
C ALA A 122 17.82 -28.01 18.69
N GLY A 123 17.16 -27.10 19.43
CA GLY A 123 16.56 -25.88 18.88
C GLY A 123 17.58 -24.93 18.28
N ILE A 124 18.73 -24.73 18.92
CA ILE A 124 19.81 -23.88 18.40
C ILE A 124 20.41 -24.47 17.13
N VAL A 125 20.67 -25.76 17.08
CA VAL A 125 21.15 -26.46 15.86
C VAL A 125 20.16 -26.31 14.72
N LEU A 126 18.87 -26.48 15.00
CA LEU A 126 17.82 -26.36 14.02
C LEU A 126 17.67 -24.93 13.49
N ALA A 127 17.79 -23.93 14.37
CA ALA A 127 17.81 -22.52 13.98
C ALA A 127 19.02 -22.20 13.08
N GLY A 128 20.21 -22.71 13.43
CA GLY A 128 21.43 -22.59 12.60
C GLY A 128 21.26 -23.22 11.22
N PHE A 129 20.66 -24.38 11.15
CA PHE A 129 20.33 -25.08 9.89
C PHE A 129 19.38 -24.25 9.01
N THR A 130 18.34 -23.66 9.62
CA THR A 130 17.40 -22.78 8.94
C THR A 130 18.09 -21.55 8.34
N LEU A 131 19.05 -20.94 9.05
CA LEU A 131 19.83 -19.81 8.56
C LEU A 131 20.73 -20.20 7.38
N GLY A 132 21.27 -21.41 7.35
CA GLY A 132 22.08 -21.93 6.24
C GLY A 132 21.28 -22.01 4.92
N PHE A 133 20.03 -22.41 4.96
CA PHE A 133 19.17 -22.50 3.77
C PHE A 133 18.68 -21.15 3.26
N ARG A 134 18.75 -20.09 4.05
CA ARG A 134 18.28 -18.75 3.69
C ARG A 134 18.90 -18.24 2.38
N ARG A 135 20.19 -18.53 2.15
CA ARG A 135 20.91 -18.08 0.94
C ARG A 135 20.36 -18.78 -0.31
N VAL A 136 20.11 -20.08 -0.25
CA VAL A 136 19.56 -20.84 -1.38
C VAL A 136 18.13 -20.42 -1.65
N LEU A 137 17.32 -20.29 -0.62
CA LEU A 137 15.92 -19.88 -0.74
C LEU A 137 15.82 -18.46 -1.34
N LYS A 138 16.70 -17.53 -0.95
CA LYS A 138 16.76 -16.18 -1.53
C LYS A 138 17.05 -16.20 -3.03
N ARG A 139 17.97 -17.06 -3.49
CA ARG A 139 18.29 -17.23 -4.93
C ARG A 139 17.07 -17.76 -5.70
N LEU A 140 16.39 -18.77 -5.15
CA LEU A 140 15.20 -19.35 -5.76
C LEU A 140 14.05 -18.34 -5.86
N HIS A 141 13.84 -17.54 -4.80
CA HIS A 141 12.86 -16.46 -4.82
C HIS A 141 13.19 -15.36 -5.83
N LYS A 142 14.49 -15.01 -5.98
CA LYS A 142 14.91 -14.05 -6.99
C LYS A 142 14.57 -14.55 -8.39
N ARG A 143 14.86 -15.83 -8.69
CA ARG A 143 14.55 -16.43 -9.99
C ARG A 143 13.06 -16.46 -10.31
N ILE A 144 12.22 -16.76 -9.31
CA ILE A 144 10.75 -16.71 -9.47
C ILE A 144 10.31 -15.29 -9.85
N ARG A 145 10.82 -14.26 -9.16
CA ARG A 145 10.47 -12.86 -9.47
C ARG A 145 10.90 -12.42 -10.86
N GLU A 146 12.08 -12.86 -11.31
CA GLU A 146 12.58 -12.58 -12.66
C GLU A 146 11.67 -13.21 -13.72
N THR A 147 11.33 -14.49 -13.58
CA THR A 147 10.47 -15.19 -14.55
C THR A 147 9.02 -14.70 -14.50
N ASP A 148 8.48 -14.36 -13.32
CA ASP A 148 7.16 -13.74 -13.18
C ASP A 148 7.11 -12.37 -13.84
N GLY A 149 8.16 -11.56 -13.65
CA GLY A 149 8.28 -10.25 -14.29
C GLY A 149 8.26 -10.35 -15.81
N CYS A 150 9.03 -11.28 -16.41
CA CYS A 150 9.04 -11.50 -17.85
C CYS A 150 7.67 -11.93 -18.38
N ALA A 151 7.02 -12.88 -17.70
CA ALA A 151 5.68 -13.35 -18.08
C ALA A 151 4.64 -12.21 -17.99
N ARG A 152 4.67 -11.44 -16.90
CA ARG A 152 3.76 -10.31 -16.71
C ARG A 152 3.97 -9.21 -17.75
N SER A 153 5.22 -8.85 -18.05
CA SER A 153 5.53 -7.84 -19.08
C SER A 153 4.99 -8.26 -20.44
N HIS A 154 5.18 -9.52 -20.83
CA HIS A 154 4.65 -10.03 -22.10
C HIS A 154 3.11 -10.02 -22.14
N LEU A 155 2.44 -10.42 -21.04
CA LEU A 155 0.97 -10.36 -20.96
C LEU A 155 0.44 -8.92 -21.08
N VAL A 156 1.09 -7.97 -20.42
CA VAL A 156 0.73 -6.54 -20.54
C VAL A 156 0.95 -6.04 -21.96
N GLU A 157 2.05 -6.41 -22.61
CA GLU A 157 2.34 -6.06 -24.01
C GLU A 157 1.27 -6.61 -24.96
N CYS A 158 0.88 -7.89 -24.80
CA CYS A 158 -0.20 -8.49 -25.61
C CYS A 158 -1.53 -7.75 -25.43
N LEU A 159 -1.88 -7.36 -24.20
CA LEU A 159 -3.11 -6.63 -23.91
C LEU A 159 -3.08 -5.20 -24.47
N ASN A 160 -1.97 -4.49 -24.33
CA ASN A 160 -1.80 -3.14 -24.88
C ASN A 160 -1.81 -3.14 -26.40
N SER A 161 -1.30 -4.21 -27.02
CA SER A 161 -1.23 -4.39 -28.47
C SER A 161 -2.39 -5.23 -29.03
N LEU A 162 -3.49 -5.40 -28.26
CA LEU A 162 -4.57 -6.32 -28.62
C LEU A 162 -5.16 -6.01 -30.01
N LEU A 163 -5.31 -4.73 -30.37
CA LEU A 163 -5.80 -4.33 -31.68
C LEU A 163 -4.87 -4.82 -32.80
N VAL A 164 -3.56 -4.75 -32.59
CA VAL A 164 -2.55 -5.21 -33.55
C VAL A 164 -2.61 -6.74 -33.67
N VAL A 165 -2.63 -7.45 -32.54
CA VAL A 165 -2.74 -8.92 -32.52
C VAL A 165 -3.98 -9.38 -33.28
N LYS A 166 -5.13 -8.73 -33.06
CA LYS A 166 -6.40 -9.01 -33.73
C LYS A 166 -6.38 -8.70 -35.22
N SER A 167 -5.84 -7.54 -35.61
CA SER A 167 -5.80 -7.12 -37.00
C SER A 167 -4.94 -8.00 -37.90
N PHE A 168 -3.90 -8.62 -37.31
CA PHE A 168 -3.03 -9.56 -38.03
C PHE A 168 -3.40 -11.03 -37.80
N GLN A 169 -4.46 -11.34 -37.04
CA GLN A 169 -4.91 -12.70 -36.71
C GLN A 169 -3.78 -13.56 -36.10
N ARG A 170 -3.03 -12.97 -35.13
CA ARG A 170 -1.84 -13.57 -34.52
C ARG A 170 -2.05 -13.99 -33.08
N GLU A 171 -3.27 -14.32 -32.68
CA GLU A 171 -3.64 -14.74 -31.33
C GLU A 171 -2.83 -15.96 -30.88
N ASP A 172 -2.72 -16.98 -31.74
CA ASP A 172 -1.95 -18.20 -31.44
C ASP A 172 -0.46 -17.95 -31.24
N PHE A 173 0.10 -16.93 -31.89
CA PHE A 173 1.49 -16.54 -31.68
C PHE A 173 1.67 -15.89 -30.31
N ALA A 174 0.80 -14.98 -29.93
CA ALA A 174 0.83 -14.30 -28.64
C ALA A 174 0.61 -15.31 -27.49
N GLU A 175 -0.35 -16.24 -27.66
CA GLU A 175 -0.64 -17.29 -26.67
C GLU A 175 0.55 -18.23 -26.47
N ARG A 176 1.18 -18.70 -27.56
CA ARG A 176 2.37 -19.55 -27.47
C ARG A 176 3.55 -18.85 -26.79
N GLY A 177 3.75 -17.55 -27.08
CA GLY A 177 4.77 -16.74 -26.40
C GLY A 177 4.51 -16.67 -24.89
N ALA A 178 3.29 -16.41 -24.50
CA ALA A 178 2.87 -16.40 -23.09
C ALA A 178 3.04 -17.76 -22.43
N ALA A 179 2.65 -18.87 -23.12
CA ALA A 179 2.75 -20.23 -22.60
C ALA A 179 4.19 -20.63 -22.27
N VAL A 180 5.16 -20.26 -23.10
CA VAL A 180 6.59 -20.53 -22.86
C VAL A 180 7.08 -19.82 -21.59
N LEU A 181 6.77 -18.52 -21.45
CA LEU A 181 7.20 -17.74 -20.29
C LEU A 181 6.52 -18.21 -18.98
N LEU A 182 5.26 -18.59 -19.05
CA LEU A 182 4.52 -19.15 -17.91
C LEU A 182 5.06 -20.53 -17.51
N GLU A 183 5.53 -21.33 -18.47
CA GLU A 183 6.19 -22.62 -18.18
C GLU A 183 7.54 -22.41 -17.49
N ASP A 184 8.34 -21.43 -17.90
CA ASP A 184 9.58 -21.05 -17.22
C ASP A 184 9.31 -20.58 -15.77
N TYR A 185 8.26 -19.79 -15.57
CA TYR A 185 7.80 -19.40 -14.24
C TYR A 185 7.38 -20.61 -13.40
N ARG A 186 6.59 -21.53 -13.99
CA ARG A 186 6.20 -22.79 -13.35
C ARG A 186 7.41 -23.63 -12.94
N ALA A 187 8.38 -23.77 -13.83
CA ALA A 187 9.61 -24.51 -13.56
C ALA A 187 10.42 -23.91 -12.40
N ALA A 188 10.51 -22.56 -12.33
CA ALA A 188 11.15 -21.87 -11.23
C ALA A 188 10.41 -22.08 -9.88
N CYS A 189 9.08 -22.01 -9.88
CA CYS A 189 8.24 -22.31 -8.73
C CYS A 189 8.42 -23.75 -8.25
N MET A 190 8.42 -24.72 -9.16
CA MET A 190 8.59 -26.14 -8.83
C MET A 190 9.96 -26.46 -8.23
N ARG A 191 11.03 -25.82 -8.71
CA ARG A 191 12.37 -25.93 -8.09
C ARG A 191 12.38 -25.45 -6.64
N ARG A 192 11.76 -24.29 -6.39
CA ARG A 192 11.61 -23.77 -5.01
C ARG A 192 10.78 -24.72 -4.14
N ILE A 193 9.63 -25.21 -4.64
CA ILE A 193 8.74 -26.09 -3.89
C ILE A 193 9.46 -27.39 -3.53
N ARG A 194 10.18 -28.01 -4.46
CA ARG A 194 10.96 -29.25 -4.19
C ARG A 194 12.01 -29.02 -3.11
N PHE A 195 12.76 -27.91 -3.18
CA PHE A 195 13.74 -27.58 -2.15
C PHE A 195 13.09 -27.28 -0.80
N SER A 196 12.01 -26.49 -0.79
CA SER A 196 11.25 -26.18 0.43
C SER A 196 10.67 -27.44 1.08
N ASN A 197 10.14 -28.37 0.28
CA ASN A 197 9.60 -29.63 0.80
C ASN A 197 10.69 -30.51 1.40
N LEU A 198 11.86 -30.58 0.78
CA LEU A 198 13.00 -31.33 1.35
C LEU A 198 13.42 -30.73 2.71
N CYS A 199 13.49 -29.41 2.82
CA CYS A 199 13.76 -28.73 4.08
C CYS A 199 12.67 -29.00 5.13
N ASN A 200 11.39 -28.95 4.73
CA ASN A 200 10.26 -29.21 5.61
C ASN A 200 10.24 -30.66 6.12
N ILE A 201 10.58 -31.62 5.26
CA ILE A 201 10.71 -33.04 5.66
C ILE A 201 11.83 -33.18 6.68
N GLY A 202 13.00 -32.60 6.43
CA GLY A 202 14.12 -32.63 7.37
C GLY A 202 13.77 -31.98 8.71
N PHE A 203 13.12 -30.82 8.67
CA PHE A 203 12.63 -30.14 9.87
C PHE A 203 11.59 -30.98 10.62
N GLY A 204 10.63 -31.58 9.88
CA GLY A 204 9.60 -32.45 10.44
C GLY A 204 10.18 -33.69 11.11
N LEU A 205 11.18 -34.34 10.50
CA LEU A 205 11.89 -35.49 11.08
C LEU A 205 12.63 -35.09 12.37
N ALA A 206 13.33 -33.96 12.38
CA ALA A 206 14.01 -33.48 13.57
C ALA A 206 13.03 -33.17 14.72
N MET A 207 11.92 -32.52 14.41
CA MET A 207 10.90 -32.16 15.41
C MET A 207 10.14 -33.39 15.95
N ASN A 208 9.70 -34.29 15.07
CA ASN A 208 9.04 -35.52 15.51
C ASN A 208 10.01 -36.45 16.21
N GLY A 209 11.29 -36.46 15.80
CA GLY A 209 12.34 -37.17 16.52
C GLY A 209 12.52 -36.65 17.95
N ALA A 210 12.60 -35.34 18.14
CA ALA A 210 12.67 -34.73 19.46
C ALA A 210 11.43 -35.07 20.33
N TYR A 211 10.23 -35.04 19.71
CA TYR A 211 8.99 -35.43 20.37
C TYR A 211 9.02 -36.91 20.81
N LEU A 212 9.47 -37.82 19.92
CA LEU A 212 9.60 -39.25 20.21
C LEU A 212 10.58 -39.52 21.36
N VAL A 213 11.72 -38.82 21.36
CA VAL A 213 12.71 -38.96 22.43
C VAL A 213 12.16 -38.47 23.77
N ALA A 214 11.45 -37.32 23.78
CA ALA A 214 10.78 -36.82 24.97
C ALA A 214 9.70 -37.81 25.48
N ALA A 215 8.93 -38.39 24.58
CA ALA A 215 7.93 -39.39 24.91
C ALA A 215 8.53 -40.66 25.48
N ALA A 216 9.59 -41.17 24.87
CA ALA A 216 10.33 -42.37 25.37
C ALA A 216 10.93 -42.09 26.76
N TYR A 217 11.59 -40.96 26.96
CA TYR A 217 12.15 -40.57 28.25
C TYR A 217 11.08 -40.55 29.36
N CYS A 218 9.96 -39.91 29.10
CA CYS A 218 8.84 -39.86 30.04
C CYS A 218 8.23 -41.24 30.30
N ALA A 219 8.10 -42.07 29.25
CA ALA A 219 7.60 -43.45 29.42
C ALA A 219 8.48 -44.30 30.29
N TYR A 220 9.81 -44.25 30.12
CA TYR A 220 10.76 -44.92 31.05
C TYR A 220 10.67 -44.34 32.46
N GLY A 221 10.49 -43.01 32.60
CA GLY A 221 10.29 -42.37 33.90
C GLY A 221 9.01 -42.82 34.62
N ILE A 222 7.93 -43.13 33.89
CA ILE A 222 6.70 -43.69 34.46
C ILE A 222 6.95 -45.12 34.97
N LEU A 223 7.66 -45.97 34.19
CA LEU A 223 8.04 -47.33 34.64
C LEU A 223 8.92 -47.32 35.88
N GLY A 224 9.80 -46.31 36.02
CA GLY A 224 10.64 -46.12 37.19
C GLY A 224 9.96 -45.37 38.36
N GLY A 225 8.70 -44.95 38.22
CA GLY A 225 7.95 -44.22 39.26
C GLY A 225 8.37 -42.78 39.46
N SER A 226 9.29 -42.22 38.64
CA SER A 226 9.82 -40.87 38.77
C SER A 226 8.97 -39.80 38.06
N VAL A 227 8.11 -40.19 37.13
CA VAL A 227 7.26 -39.28 36.34
C VAL A 227 5.78 -39.72 36.41
N SER A 228 4.89 -38.79 36.69
CA SER A 228 3.43 -39.08 36.67
C SER A 228 2.83 -39.03 35.26
N TYR A 229 1.70 -39.70 35.06
CA TYR A 229 0.96 -39.61 33.77
C TYR A 229 0.57 -38.16 33.43
N GLY A 230 0.21 -37.34 34.40
CA GLY A 230 -0.11 -35.93 34.19
C GLY A 230 1.11 -35.13 33.67
N THR A 231 2.29 -35.38 34.26
CA THR A 231 3.56 -34.75 33.85
C THR A 231 3.93 -35.17 32.41
N PHE A 232 3.72 -36.45 32.06
CA PHE A 232 3.95 -36.97 30.71
C PHE A 232 3.12 -36.20 29.65
N VAL A 233 1.79 -36.12 29.87
CA VAL A 233 0.92 -35.41 28.95
C VAL A 233 1.27 -33.92 28.85
N ALA A 234 1.57 -33.26 29.99
CA ALA A 234 1.97 -31.87 30.02
C ALA A 234 3.29 -31.63 29.27
N ALA A 235 4.28 -32.52 29.43
CA ALA A 235 5.56 -32.42 28.73
C ALA A 235 5.41 -32.51 27.23
N LEU A 236 4.60 -33.46 26.74
CA LEU A 236 4.34 -33.59 25.30
C LEU A 236 3.64 -32.34 24.69
N GLN A 237 2.69 -31.75 25.43
CA GLN A 237 2.05 -30.52 25.00
C GLN A 237 3.03 -29.34 24.99
N LEU A 238 3.91 -29.21 25.99
CA LEU A 238 4.92 -28.17 26.06
C LEU A 238 5.94 -28.28 24.92
N VAL A 239 6.40 -29.49 24.59
CA VAL A 239 7.26 -29.74 23.41
C VAL A 239 6.59 -29.24 22.14
N GLY A 240 5.30 -29.56 21.92
CA GLY A 240 4.52 -29.06 20.80
C GLY A 240 4.40 -27.53 20.76
N GLN A 241 4.29 -26.88 21.92
CA GLN A 241 4.24 -25.40 22.01
C GLN A 241 5.60 -24.75 21.68
N VAL A 242 6.72 -25.42 21.88
CA VAL A 242 8.05 -24.94 21.45
C VAL A 242 8.22 -25.09 19.94
N GLN A 243 7.69 -26.18 19.36
CA GLN A 243 7.80 -26.42 17.91
C GLN A 243 7.03 -25.43 17.07
N GLY A 244 5.82 -25.02 17.49
CA GLY A 244 4.93 -24.11 16.75
C GLY A 244 5.58 -22.78 16.37
N PRO A 245 6.13 -21.99 17.30
CA PRO A 245 6.86 -20.76 17.00
C PRO A 245 8.03 -20.94 16.05
N LEU A 246 8.84 -21.99 16.22
CA LEU A 246 10.01 -22.26 15.39
C LEU A 246 9.62 -22.54 13.93
N ALA A 247 8.52 -23.27 13.71
CA ALA A 247 8.01 -23.54 12.37
C ALA A 247 7.45 -22.28 11.68
N ASN A 248 6.80 -21.40 12.44
CA ASN A 248 6.08 -20.24 11.89
C ASN A 248 6.91 -18.96 11.75
N ILE A 249 8.07 -18.85 12.40
CA ILE A 249 8.91 -17.63 12.35
C ILE A 249 9.35 -17.28 10.92
N SER A 250 9.56 -18.29 10.06
CA SER A 250 9.92 -18.10 8.66
C SER A 250 8.84 -17.37 7.85
N GLY A 251 7.58 -17.47 8.25
CA GLY A 251 6.45 -16.79 7.61
C GLY A 251 6.31 -15.31 7.99
N CYS A 252 6.89 -14.88 9.12
CA CYS A 252 6.84 -13.48 9.56
C CYS A 252 7.85 -12.61 8.80
N ILE A 253 9.00 -13.16 8.43
CA ILE A 253 10.09 -12.41 7.78
C ILE A 253 9.68 -11.79 6.44
N PRO A 254 9.08 -12.52 5.48
CA PRO A 254 8.63 -11.93 4.22
C PRO A 254 7.56 -10.86 4.42
N ARG A 255 6.66 -11.05 5.37
CA ARG A 255 5.60 -10.07 5.70
C ARG A 255 6.18 -8.77 6.26
N TYR A 256 7.20 -8.87 7.11
CA TYR A 256 7.92 -7.70 7.61
C TYR A 256 8.58 -6.92 6.47
N PHE A 257 9.32 -7.58 5.58
CA PHE A 257 9.95 -6.91 4.43
C PHE A 257 8.94 -6.36 3.43
N ALA A 258 7.82 -7.02 3.22
CA ALA A 258 6.75 -6.47 2.39
C ALA A 258 6.15 -5.21 3.02
N MET A 259 5.94 -5.22 4.34
CA MET A 259 5.45 -4.05 5.07
C MET A 259 6.41 -2.86 4.99
N THR A 260 7.72 -3.08 5.21
CA THR A 260 8.71 -2.00 5.15
C THR A 260 8.82 -1.43 3.74
N ALA A 261 8.88 -2.26 2.69
CA ALA A 261 8.94 -1.80 1.32
C ALA A 261 7.69 -1.01 0.90
N SER A 262 6.49 -1.44 1.34
CA SER A 262 5.25 -0.70 1.09
C SER A 262 5.19 0.59 1.91
N ALA A 263 5.71 0.59 3.15
CA ALA A 263 5.79 1.79 3.98
C ALA A 263 6.74 2.82 3.37
N GLU A 264 7.91 2.42 2.87
CA GLU A 264 8.85 3.29 2.16
C GLU A 264 8.17 3.97 0.97
N ARG A 265 7.44 3.24 0.12
CA ARG A 265 6.70 3.83 -1.01
C ARG A 265 5.59 4.80 -0.59
N LEU A 266 4.94 4.56 0.55
CA LEU A 266 3.98 5.52 1.11
C LEU A 266 4.67 6.77 1.65
N MET A 267 5.85 6.62 2.25
CA MET A 267 6.66 7.74 2.75
C MET A 267 7.26 8.59 1.62
N ASP A 268 7.51 8.02 0.43
CA ASP A 268 7.93 8.79 -0.75
C ASP A 268 6.91 9.89 -1.10
N ALA A 269 5.62 9.66 -0.87
CA ALA A 269 4.61 10.68 -1.07
C ALA A 269 4.66 11.79 0.00
N GLU A 270 5.12 11.50 1.21
CA GLU A 270 5.32 12.53 2.25
C GLU A 270 6.49 13.48 1.92
N ALA A 271 7.44 13.00 1.10
CA ALA A 271 8.58 13.80 0.64
C ALA A 271 8.25 14.70 -0.56
N LEU A 272 7.03 14.60 -1.13
CA LEU A 272 6.61 15.48 -2.22
C LEU A 272 6.62 16.95 -1.78
N PRO A 273 7.11 17.86 -2.65
CA PRO A 273 7.06 19.28 -2.37
C PRO A 273 5.61 19.74 -2.23
N TYR A 274 5.39 20.60 -1.26
CA TYR A 274 4.07 21.16 -0.97
C TYR A 274 3.73 22.27 -1.95
N ASP A 275 2.47 22.38 -2.35
CA ASP A 275 2.01 23.36 -3.36
C ASP A 275 1.96 24.83 -2.86
N GLY A 276 2.42 25.11 -1.66
CA GLY A 276 2.61 26.46 -1.14
C GLY A 276 1.34 27.24 -0.74
N VAL A 277 0.15 26.63 -0.88
CA VAL A 277 -1.13 27.32 -0.57
C VAL A 277 -1.37 27.47 0.94
N ALA A 278 -0.91 26.51 1.75
CA ALA A 278 -1.27 26.42 3.17
C ALA A 278 -0.31 27.15 4.14
N ASP A 279 0.94 27.42 3.73
CA ASP A 279 1.97 27.97 4.63
C ASP A 279 2.17 29.48 4.50
N SER A 280 1.31 30.19 3.75
CA SER A 280 1.41 31.63 3.66
C SER A 280 0.79 32.30 4.87
N GLU A 281 1.58 33.09 5.61
CA GLU A 281 1.13 33.90 6.76
C GLU A 281 -0.04 34.87 6.43
N GLU A 282 -0.30 35.12 5.15
CA GLU A 282 -1.32 36.04 4.64
C GLU A 282 -2.65 35.36 4.26
N GLY A 283 -2.82 34.03 4.53
CA GLY A 283 -4.05 33.28 4.23
C GLY A 283 -4.03 32.55 2.87
N PRO A 284 -5.01 31.63 2.64
CA PRO A 284 -5.00 30.70 1.51
C PRO A 284 -5.34 31.31 0.16
N THR A 285 -6.00 32.48 0.12
CA THR A 285 -6.43 33.16 -1.12
C THR A 285 -6.03 34.63 -1.11
N ALA A 286 -5.60 35.11 -2.27
CA ALA A 286 -5.29 36.53 -2.44
C ALA A 286 -6.56 37.36 -2.69
N ASP A 287 -6.55 38.63 -2.32
CA ASP A 287 -7.63 39.56 -2.70
C ASP A 287 -7.55 39.88 -4.19
N THR A 288 -8.59 39.52 -4.92
CA THR A 288 -8.69 39.67 -6.38
C THR A 288 -9.34 40.99 -6.81
N THR A 289 -9.81 41.83 -5.88
CA THR A 289 -10.57 43.07 -6.16
C THR A 289 -9.68 44.14 -6.77
N GLY A 290 -8.60 44.08 -7.12
CA GLY A 290 -7.70 45.06 -7.78
C GLY A 290 -7.00 44.51 -9.02
N PHE A 291 -7.37 43.35 -9.49
CA PHE A 291 -6.71 42.72 -10.64
C PHE A 291 -6.75 43.59 -11.90
N ALA A 292 -5.59 43.92 -12.45
CA ALA A 292 -5.41 44.68 -13.67
C ALA A 292 -4.80 43.87 -14.82
N GLY A 293 -3.98 42.87 -14.52
CA GLY A 293 -3.35 42.03 -15.56
C GLY A 293 -2.33 41.04 -15.03
N LEU A 294 -1.76 40.29 -15.95
CA LEU A 294 -0.69 39.30 -15.73
C LEU A 294 0.54 39.68 -16.54
N GLU A 295 1.72 39.56 -15.97
CA GLU A 295 2.98 39.77 -16.64
C GLU A 295 3.91 38.56 -16.50
N LEU A 296 4.45 38.08 -17.62
CA LEU A 296 5.49 37.06 -17.70
C LEU A 296 6.74 37.69 -18.30
N ARG A 297 7.90 37.56 -17.64
CA ARG A 297 9.20 38.05 -18.13
C ARG A 297 10.29 37.03 -17.92
N GLY A 298 10.89 36.57 -19.02
CA GLY A 298 12.01 35.61 -19.02
C GLY A 298 11.72 34.29 -18.34
N VAL A 299 10.45 33.91 -18.25
CA VAL A 299 9.99 32.73 -17.50
C VAL A 299 10.45 31.45 -18.18
N SER A 300 11.14 30.58 -17.44
CA SER A 300 11.35 29.20 -17.84
C SER A 300 10.82 28.25 -16.77
N CYS A 301 10.16 27.21 -17.24
CA CYS A 301 9.58 26.17 -16.39
C CYS A 301 10.20 24.82 -16.76
N ARG A 302 10.53 24.00 -15.77
CA ARG A 302 10.96 22.61 -15.97
C ARG A 302 9.73 21.72 -15.95
N TYR A 303 9.63 20.83 -16.94
CA TYR A 303 8.61 19.82 -17.01
C TYR A 303 9.24 18.44 -16.89
N GLY A 304 8.86 17.69 -15.84
CA GLY A 304 9.39 16.35 -15.52
C GLY A 304 10.21 16.35 -14.23
N SER A 305 10.06 15.28 -13.43
CA SER A 305 10.82 15.10 -12.19
C SER A 305 12.20 14.51 -12.46
N GLU A 306 13.19 14.87 -11.64
CA GLU A 306 14.53 14.27 -11.60
C GLU A 306 14.51 12.77 -11.22
N THR A 307 13.36 12.25 -10.77
CA THR A 307 13.20 10.87 -10.26
C THR A 307 12.73 9.85 -11.29
N SER A 308 12.51 10.21 -12.56
CA SER A 308 12.21 9.20 -13.57
C SER A 308 13.47 8.42 -13.92
N ASN A 309 13.66 7.24 -13.29
CA ASN A 309 14.66 6.22 -13.62
C ASN A 309 14.44 5.57 -15.00
N VAL A 310 13.62 6.14 -15.85
CA VAL A 310 13.49 5.76 -17.25
C VAL A 310 14.55 6.59 -17.98
N ALA A 311 15.56 5.91 -18.51
CA ALA A 311 16.62 6.45 -19.34
C ALA A 311 16.04 7.00 -20.67
N ASP A 312 15.19 8.01 -20.60
CA ASP A 312 14.97 8.90 -21.72
C ASP A 312 16.19 9.80 -21.81
N ALA A 313 16.99 9.57 -22.86
CA ALA A 313 18.26 10.24 -23.16
C ALA A 313 18.12 11.75 -23.41
N CYS A 314 16.99 12.36 -23.03
CA CYS A 314 16.72 13.79 -23.09
C CYS A 314 16.37 14.24 -21.67
N GLY A 315 17.33 14.83 -20.96
CA GLY A 315 17.13 15.41 -19.62
C GLY A 315 15.94 16.36 -19.54
N PRO A 316 15.54 16.81 -18.36
CA PRO A 316 14.37 17.65 -18.14
C PRO A 316 14.44 18.87 -19.06
N ARG A 317 13.47 19.02 -19.97
CA ARG A 317 13.42 20.13 -20.91
C ARG A 317 12.89 21.37 -20.17
N ALA A 318 13.73 22.37 -20.01
CA ALA A 318 13.28 23.70 -19.65
C ALA A 318 12.48 24.30 -20.83
N ILE A 319 11.21 24.60 -20.61
CA ILE A 319 10.37 25.28 -21.58
C ILE A 319 10.41 26.78 -21.28
N ARG A 320 10.86 27.55 -22.25
CA ARG A 320 10.86 29.01 -22.13
C ARG A 320 9.50 29.56 -22.54
N CYS A 321 8.81 30.22 -21.62
CA CYS A 321 7.57 30.91 -21.91
C CYS A 321 7.83 32.22 -22.66
N PRO A 322 6.94 32.65 -23.55
CA PRO A 322 7.05 33.95 -24.18
C PRO A 322 6.89 35.08 -23.15
N ASP A 323 7.65 36.16 -23.35
CA ASP A 323 7.44 37.39 -22.57
C ASP A 323 6.11 38.02 -23.03
N MET A 324 5.23 38.26 -22.07
CA MET A 324 3.88 38.76 -22.34
C MET A 324 3.32 39.59 -21.18
N ASN A 325 2.45 40.49 -21.54
CA ASN A 325 1.63 41.25 -20.60
C ASN A 325 0.18 41.15 -21.07
N VAL A 326 -0.71 40.61 -20.21
CA VAL A 326 -2.12 40.40 -20.50
C VAL A 326 -2.93 41.30 -19.60
N GLY A 327 -3.57 42.30 -20.18
CA GLY A 327 -4.43 43.25 -19.46
C GLY A 327 -5.84 42.66 -19.20
N ARG A 328 -6.53 43.27 -18.23
CA ARG A 328 -7.92 42.90 -17.92
C ARG A 328 -8.83 43.11 -19.16
N GLY A 329 -9.59 42.08 -19.53
CA GLY A 329 -10.50 42.09 -20.68
C GLY A 329 -9.82 41.79 -22.02
N GLU A 330 -8.53 41.57 -22.04
CA GLU A 330 -7.79 41.20 -23.25
C GLU A 330 -8.03 39.74 -23.64
N PHE A 331 -8.14 39.49 -24.96
CA PHE A 331 -8.25 38.16 -25.52
C PHE A 331 -6.90 37.74 -26.16
N VAL A 332 -6.30 36.70 -25.66
CA VAL A 332 -4.99 36.20 -26.12
C VAL A 332 -5.12 34.79 -26.67
N ALA A 333 -4.63 34.56 -27.91
CA ALA A 333 -4.61 33.26 -28.55
C ALA A 333 -3.17 32.72 -28.66
N PHE A 334 -2.90 31.52 -28.11
CA PHE A 334 -1.65 30.80 -28.28
C PHE A 334 -1.70 29.92 -29.52
N THR A 335 -0.90 30.26 -30.55
CA THR A 335 -0.78 29.48 -31.77
C THR A 335 0.61 28.86 -31.91
N GLY A 336 0.71 27.74 -32.62
CA GLY A 336 1.99 27.07 -32.85
C GLY A 336 1.87 25.55 -32.95
N PRO A 337 2.93 24.85 -33.36
CA PRO A 337 2.91 23.40 -33.55
C PRO A 337 2.66 22.65 -32.22
N SER A 338 2.25 21.38 -32.33
CA SER A 338 2.09 20.53 -31.14
C SER A 338 3.43 20.36 -30.42
N GLY A 339 3.42 20.43 -29.09
CA GLY A 339 4.64 20.29 -28.26
C GLY A 339 5.48 21.57 -28.11
N CYS A 340 5.09 22.73 -28.65
CA CYS A 340 5.84 23.99 -28.49
C CYS A 340 5.70 24.66 -27.12
N GLY A 341 4.95 24.07 -26.18
CA GLY A 341 4.85 24.57 -24.79
C GLY A 341 3.60 25.39 -24.47
N LYS A 342 2.59 25.49 -25.34
CA LYS A 342 1.34 26.27 -25.11
C LYS A 342 0.67 25.90 -23.79
N SER A 343 0.39 24.61 -23.57
CA SER A 343 -0.25 24.14 -22.34
C SER A 343 0.63 24.32 -21.09
N THR A 344 1.95 24.26 -21.26
CA THR A 344 2.90 24.51 -20.16
C THR A 344 2.91 25.98 -19.77
N THR A 345 2.86 26.89 -20.76
CA THR A 345 2.72 28.32 -20.52
C THR A 345 1.44 28.64 -19.74
N LEU A 346 0.29 28.05 -20.16
CA LEU A 346 -0.97 28.19 -19.42
C LEU A 346 -0.88 27.68 -17.98
N LYS A 347 -0.21 26.52 -17.77
CA LYS A 347 0.03 25.97 -16.43
C LYS A 347 0.94 26.88 -15.59
N ALA A 348 1.95 27.49 -16.20
CA ALA A 348 2.82 28.45 -15.53
C ALA A 348 2.05 29.71 -15.08
N MET A 349 1.15 30.23 -15.95
CA MET A 349 0.27 31.35 -15.65
C MET A 349 -0.71 31.06 -14.50
N MET A 350 -0.99 29.80 -14.20
CA MET A 350 -1.83 29.36 -13.07
C MET A 350 -1.01 28.93 -11.84
N ALA A 351 0.28 29.18 -11.85
CA ALA A 351 1.20 28.75 -10.79
C ALA A 351 1.15 27.22 -10.52
N PHE A 352 0.94 26.39 -11.57
CA PHE A 352 1.02 24.93 -11.48
C PHE A 352 2.41 24.37 -11.79
N CYS A 353 3.29 25.18 -12.36
CA CYS A 353 4.69 24.82 -12.64
C CYS A 353 5.58 25.83 -11.93
N PRO A 354 6.58 25.39 -11.15
CA PRO A 354 7.55 26.31 -10.56
C PRO A 354 8.38 26.98 -11.66
N CYS A 355 8.56 28.30 -11.53
CA CYS A 355 9.42 29.07 -12.41
C CYS A 355 10.86 28.91 -11.96
N GLU A 356 11.77 28.41 -12.84
CA GLU A 356 13.20 28.31 -12.56
C GLU A 356 13.92 29.62 -12.77
N THR A 357 13.52 30.36 -13.78
CA THR A 357 14.07 31.67 -14.11
C THR A 357 12.94 32.62 -14.51
N GLY A 358 13.18 33.93 -14.39
CA GLY A 358 12.22 34.96 -14.74
C GLY A 358 11.19 35.20 -13.64
N GLU A 359 10.24 36.07 -13.95
CA GLU A 359 9.20 36.50 -13.03
C GLU A 359 7.83 36.37 -13.66
N CYS A 360 6.89 35.79 -12.91
CA CYS A 360 5.48 35.79 -13.24
C CYS A 360 4.75 36.61 -12.16
N CYS A 361 4.12 37.70 -12.57
CA CYS A 361 3.53 38.69 -11.64
C CYS A 361 2.06 38.96 -11.98
N VAL A 362 1.28 39.20 -10.92
CA VAL A 362 -0.05 39.77 -10.98
C VAL A 362 0.11 41.31 -10.89
N LEU A 363 -0.52 42.03 -11.82
CA LEU A 363 -0.58 43.47 -11.81
C LEU A 363 -1.89 43.90 -11.14
N LEU A 364 -1.78 44.86 -10.23
CA LEU A 364 -2.92 45.46 -9.54
C LEU A 364 -3.22 46.85 -10.07
N GLY A 365 -4.46 47.33 -9.88
CA GLY A 365 -4.93 48.61 -10.39
C GLY A 365 -4.26 49.82 -9.74
N ASP A 366 -3.59 49.66 -8.61
CA ASP A 366 -2.76 50.65 -7.96
C ASP A 366 -1.33 50.76 -8.55
N GLY A 367 -1.02 49.93 -9.56
CA GLY A 367 0.28 49.84 -10.20
C GLY A 367 1.28 48.94 -9.46
N SER A 368 0.88 48.28 -8.38
CA SER A 368 1.73 47.34 -7.66
C SER A 368 1.86 46.00 -8.43
N ARG A 369 3.01 45.34 -8.25
CA ARG A 369 3.29 44.02 -8.81
C ARG A 369 3.45 43.03 -7.66
N GLN A 370 2.72 41.91 -7.76
CA GLN A 370 2.84 40.83 -6.79
C GLN A 370 3.26 39.53 -7.51
N PRO A 371 4.17 38.74 -6.91
CA PRO A 371 4.55 37.46 -7.52
C PRO A 371 3.34 36.54 -7.62
N LEU A 372 3.21 35.90 -8.76
CA LEU A 372 2.16 34.91 -8.99
C LEU A 372 2.47 33.63 -8.23
N THR A 373 1.72 33.39 -7.18
CA THR A 373 1.81 32.19 -6.34
C THR A 373 0.49 31.40 -6.40
N ALA A 374 0.45 30.24 -5.81
CA ALA A 374 -0.75 29.40 -5.72
C ALA A 374 -1.96 30.11 -5.10
N ARG A 375 -1.76 31.15 -4.26
CA ARG A 375 -2.83 32.00 -3.67
C ARG A 375 -3.68 32.73 -4.70
N TRP A 376 -3.10 33.01 -5.88
CA TRP A 376 -3.79 33.72 -6.96
C TRP A 376 -4.63 32.79 -7.86
N ARG A 377 -4.68 31.50 -7.58
CA ARG A 377 -5.44 30.53 -8.40
C ARG A 377 -6.94 30.83 -8.46
N SER A 378 -7.49 31.50 -7.47
CA SER A 378 -8.88 31.98 -7.49
C SER A 378 -9.20 32.95 -8.61
N LEU A 379 -8.17 33.58 -9.23
CA LEU A 379 -8.34 34.42 -10.43
C LEU A 379 -8.67 33.62 -11.68
N PHE A 380 -8.36 32.31 -11.72
CA PHE A 380 -8.39 31.52 -12.94
C PHE A 380 -9.58 30.55 -12.95
N SER A 381 -10.23 30.48 -14.09
CA SER A 381 -11.12 29.39 -14.45
C SER A 381 -10.47 28.57 -15.56
N TYR A 382 -10.23 27.29 -15.32
CA TYR A 382 -9.50 26.43 -16.25
C TYR A 382 -10.40 25.36 -16.84
N VAL A 383 -10.45 25.32 -18.19
CA VAL A 383 -11.11 24.26 -18.92
C VAL A 383 -10.04 23.35 -19.51
N PRO A 384 -9.84 22.14 -18.95
CA PRO A 384 -8.81 21.22 -19.43
C PRO A 384 -9.20 20.58 -20.76
N GLN A 385 -8.19 20.15 -21.52
CA GLN A 385 -8.40 19.32 -22.70
C GLN A 385 -8.74 17.88 -22.27
N GLY A 386 -9.92 17.41 -22.63
CA GLY A 386 -10.42 16.07 -22.29
C GLY A 386 -11.52 16.10 -21.20
N ASN A 387 -12.03 14.92 -20.87
CA ASN A 387 -13.08 14.77 -19.87
C ASN A 387 -12.44 14.59 -18.49
N HIS A 388 -12.50 15.64 -17.65
CA HIS A 388 -11.97 15.66 -16.28
C HIS A 388 -13.06 15.99 -15.25
N LEU A 389 -14.29 15.50 -15.48
CA LEU A 389 -15.37 15.64 -14.50
C LEU A 389 -15.18 14.65 -13.36
N MET A 390 -15.36 15.10 -12.14
CA MET A 390 -15.48 14.20 -10.99
C MET A 390 -16.85 13.51 -11.06
N GLY A 391 -16.89 12.24 -10.63
CA GLY A 391 -18.15 11.52 -10.46
C GLY A 391 -19.03 12.21 -9.42
N GLY A 392 -20.36 12.10 -9.61
CA GLY A 392 -21.35 12.76 -8.77
C GLY A 392 -22.52 13.25 -9.59
N THR A 393 -23.30 14.21 -9.10
CA THR A 393 -24.41 14.82 -9.83
C THR A 393 -23.95 15.98 -10.73
N VAL A 394 -24.74 16.35 -11.73
CA VAL A 394 -24.51 17.56 -12.52
C VAL A 394 -24.45 18.79 -11.62
N ARG A 395 -25.30 18.84 -10.58
CA ARG A 395 -25.31 19.88 -9.56
C ARG A 395 -23.94 20.04 -8.90
N GLU A 396 -23.38 18.93 -8.42
CA GLU A 396 -22.05 18.91 -7.76
C GLU A 396 -20.93 19.32 -8.72
N ALA A 397 -21.00 18.90 -9.98
CA ALA A 397 -20.03 19.26 -10.99
C ALA A 397 -20.05 20.76 -11.33
N VAL A 398 -21.24 21.35 -11.49
CA VAL A 398 -21.41 22.78 -11.79
C VAL A 398 -21.06 23.66 -10.58
N ALA A 399 -21.39 23.22 -9.38
CA ALA A 399 -21.11 23.94 -8.15
C ALA A 399 -19.71 23.68 -7.58
N PHE A 400 -18.86 22.92 -8.25
CA PHE A 400 -17.55 22.49 -7.72
C PHE A 400 -16.66 23.64 -7.27
N GLY A 401 -16.70 24.77 -7.97
CA GLY A 401 -15.96 26.00 -7.61
C GLY A 401 -16.74 27.01 -6.76
N ASP A 402 -18.04 26.80 -6.55
CA ASP A 402 -18.92 27.72 -5.83
C ASP A 402 -19.93 26.92 -4.98
N THR A 403 -19.48 26.52 -3.79
CA THR A 403 -20.31 25.73 -2.86
C THR A 403 -21.56 26.49 -2.35
N GLU A 404 -21.53 27.83 -2.31
CA GLU A 404 -22.70 28.63 -1.96
C GLU A 404 -23.72 28.64 -3.12
N GLY A 405 -23.24 28.61 -4.36
CA GLY A 405 -24.08 28.48 -5.56
C GLY A 405 -24.82 27.16 -5.67
N ALA A 406 -24.35 26.10 -4.99
CA ALA A 406 -24.97 24.78 -5.01
C ALA A 406 -26.44 24.76 -4.55
N SER A 407 -26.84 25.71 -3.76
CA SER A 407 -28.22 25.86 -3.28
C SER A 407 -29.12 26.71 -4.21
N CYS A 408 -28.59 27.28 -5.28
CA CYS A 408 -29.32 28.19 -6.16
C CYS A 408 -29.47 27.62 -7.58
N ASP A 409 -30.57 26.94 -7.84
CA ASP A 409 -30.86 26.33 -9.13
C ASP A 409 -30.83 27.32 -10.31
N LEU A 410 -31.27 28.57 -10.08
CA LEU A 410 -31.27 29.61 -11.13
C LEU A 410 -29.84 29.92 -11.60
N ARG A 411 -28.89 30.06 -10.70
CA ARG A 411 -27.47 30.30 -11.03
C ARG A 411 -26.89 29.12 -11.81
N MET A 412 -27.23 27.90 -11.43
CA MET A 412 -26.76 26.69 -12.13
C MET A 412 -27.33 26.62 -13.56
N TRP A 413 -28.62 26.87 -13.74
CA TRP A 413 -29.23 26.87 -15.07
C TRP A 413 -28.67 28.00 -15.95
N ASP A 414 -28.36 29.15 -15.38
CA ASP A 414 -27.69 30.23 -16.12
C ASP A 414 -26.27 29.82 -16.52
N ALA A 415 -25.51 29.19 -15.64
CA ALA A 415 -24.18 28.69 -15.96
C ALA A 415 -24.21 27.62 -17.08
N LEU A 416 -25.12 26.66 -16.98
CA LEU A 416 -25.31 25.62 -18.00
C LEU A 416 -25.74 26.22 -19.35
N ARG A 417 -26.60 27.23 -19.36
CA ARG A 417 -27.00 27.95 -20.57
C ARG A 417 -25.81 28.67 -21.23
N ILE A 418 -24.97 29.33 -20.43
CA ILE A 418 -23.75 30.00 -20.91
C ILE A 418 -22.78 28.97 -21.49
N ALA A 419 -22.69 27.79 -20.89
CA ALA A 419 -21.86 26.68 -21.35
C ALA A 419 -22.47 25.91 -22.54
N CYS A 420 -23.64 26.32 -23.08
CA CYS A 420 -24.39 25.59 -24.10
C CYS A 420 -24.72 24.14 -23.72
N ALA A 421 -24.98 23.90 -22.43
CA ALA A 421 -25.29 22.59 -21.86
C ALA A 421 -26.81 22.41 -21.58
N ASP A 422 -27.68 22.97 -22.44
CA ASP A 422 -29.14 22.89 -22.27
C ASP A 422 -29.66 21.44 -22.30
N PHE A 423 -28.91 20.51 -22.89
CA PHE A 423 -29.25 19.09 -22.89
C PHE A 423 -29.45 18.48 -21.49
N VAL A 424 -28.91 19.12 -20.44
CA VAL A 424 -29.10 18.68 -19.03
C VAL A 424 -30.59 18.74 -18.66
N ARG A 425 -31.39 19.62 -19.27
CA ARG A 425 -32.85 19.69 -19.06
C ARG A 425 -33.60 18.47 -19.60
N GLU A 426 -33.00 17.79 -20.60
CA GLU A 426 -33.56 16.58 -21.23
C GLU A 426 -33.16 15.29 -20.45
N MET A 427 -32.23 15.41 -19.50
CA MET A 427 -31.83 14.28 -18.67
C MET A 427 -32.94 13.93 -17.66
N PRO A 428 -33.11 12.64 -17.31
CA PRO A 428 -34.24 12.19 -16.49
C PRO A 428 -34.40 12.89 -15.14
N GLU A 429 -33.27 13.24 -14.51
CA GLU A 429 -33.21 13.88 -13.20
C GLU A 429 -32.66 15.31 -13.26
N GLY A 430 -32.45 15.87 -14.47
CA GLY A 430 -31.94 17.23 -14.65
C GLY A 430 -30.61 17.46 -13.93
N LEU A 431 -30.57 18.45 -13.00
CA LEU A 431 -29.39 18.80 -12.23
C LEU A 431 -28.92 17.67 -11.30
N ASP A 432 -29.82 16.78 -10.90
CA ASP A 432 -29.49 15.69 -9.96
C ASP A 432 -29.12 14.38 -10.70
N SER A 433 -29.06 14.42 -12.04
CA SER A 433 -28.61 13.30 -12.86
C SER A 433 -27.15 12.94 -12.54
N GLN A 434 -26.86 11.65 -12.41
CA GLN A 434 -25.52 11.13 -12.11
C GLN A 434 -24.60 11.23 -13.34
N LEU A 435 -23.37 11.68 -13.11
CA LEU A 435 -22.28 11.73 -14.07
C LEU A 435 -21.31 10.57 -13.82
N GLY A 436 -21.14 9.65 -14.78
CA GLY A 436 -20.14 8.59 -14.77
C GLY A 436 -20.65 7.24 -14.38
#